data_e07c25f3485e435ffd323e6453988454
#
_entry.id   e07c25f3485e435ffd323e6453988454
#
_cell.length_a   1.000
_cell.length_b   1.000
_cell.length_c   1.000
_cell.angle_alpha   90.00
_cell.angle_beta   90.00
_cell.angle_gamma   90.00
#
_symmetry.space_group_name_H-M   'P 1'
#
loop_
_entity.id
_entity.type
_entity.pdbx_description
1 polymer ?
#
loop_
_entity_poly.entity_id
_entity_poly.type
_entity_poly.pdbx_seq_one_letter_code
_entity_poly.pdbx_strand_id
1 'polypeptide(L)'
;MVATLSFTFDASAIRFLGNTHPNNILREEGLSDKKTLSFNDSGIVLSELLGVQGFEHRIAGLSRIHLVQQGGELAYLLLHDPEYRCVRREHLIEAGKRIRLKSNIETLARLMSDVEGNNFSFFVVSAAPEEVIQSALEGIVPPDRIFGTQFQYEGGSGEICSIRRVPAGYGKVAVLEQLRTELAISPERVVYVGDGSSDIHVMLHVNRQDGLTIAVSENKYIRQIAKRTILSDDALSVAIPVLEEIAGWDPMRIRALFEMHGFVLQEWDKVRTDTLTITQTVSAKPALA
;
A
#
# COMPACT_ATOMS: atom_id res chain seq x y z
N MET A 1 23.60 8.06 -3.89
CA MET A 1 22.64 8.48 -2.87
C MET A 1 21.74 7.27 -2.60
N VAL A 2 21.58 6.81 -1.37
CA VAL A 2 20.67 5.68 -1.05
C VAL A 2 19.42 6.30 -0.44
N ALA A 3 18.25 6.08 -1.02
CA ALA A 3 16.96 6.51 -0.49
C ALA A 3 16.06 5.28 -0.30
N THR A 4 15.21 5.31 0.70
CA THR A 4 14.29 4.19 1.00
C THR A 4 12.91 4.53 0.46
N LEU A 5 12.38 3.69 -0.44
CA LEU A 5 10.98 3.68 -0.84
C LEU A 5 10.24 2.67 0.04
N SER A 6 9.32 3.15 0.87
CA SER A 6 8.46 2.31 1.69
C SER A 6 7.05 2.35 1.13
N PHE A 7 6.50 1.19 0.78
CA PHE A 7 5.15 1.03 0.26
C PHE A 7 4.26 0.32 1.26
N THR A 8 2.99 0.70 1.28
CA THR A 8 2.00 0.06 2.14
C THR A 8 1.11 -0.87 1.34
N PHE A 9 0.87 -2.03 1.94
CA PHE A 9 -0.10 -3.02 1.51
C PHE A 9 -1.21 -2.96 2.54
N ASP A 10 -2.22 -2.10 2.37
CA ASP A 10 -3.19 -1.86 3.45
C ASP A 10 -4.42 -2.76 3.39
N ALA A 11 -4.83 -3.22 4.57
CA ALA A 11 -6.01 -4.02 4.82
C ALA A 11 -7.22 -3.20 5.35
N SER A 12 -7.13 -1.89 5.46
CA SER A 12 -8.14 -1.11 6.18
C SER A 12 -8.50 0.22 5.54
N ALA A 13 -9.38 0.20 4.54
CA ALA A 13 -10.13 1.38 4.15
C ALA A 13 -11.53 1.33 4.78
N ILE A 14 -11.67 1.78 6.03
CA ILE A 14 -12.97 1.99 6.65
C ILE A 14 -13.38 3.44 6.43
N ARG A 15 -14.49 3.64 5.71
CA ARG A 15 -15.17 4.93 5.62
C ARG A 15 -15.73 5.32 6.99
N PHE A 16 -15.28 6.42 7.56
CA PHE A 16 -16.06 7.16 8.54
C PHE A 16 -17.16 7.90 7.79
N LEU A 17 -18.36 7.34 7.78
CA LEU A 17 -19.57 8.11 7.47
C LEU A 17 -19.86 9.01 8.68
N GLY A 18 -19.42 10.26 8.60
CA GLY A 18 -19.92 11.31 9.48
C GLY A 18 -21.45 11.44 9.29
N ASN A 19 -22.18 11.62 10.40
CA ASN A 19 -23.62 11.83 10.47
C ASN A 19 -24.14 12.70 9.32
N THR A 20 -24.84 12.08 8.38
CA THR A 20 -25.77 12.77 7.48
C THR A 20 -27.16 12.12 7.59
N HIS A 21 -28.17 12.96 7.65
CA HIS A 21 -29.57 12.65 7.75
C HIS A 21 -30.08 11.52 6.83
N PRO A 22 -31.16 10.78 7.19
CA PRO A 22 -31.54 9.50 6.58
C PRO A 22 -32.26 9.57 5.21
N ASN A 23 -32.03 10.56 4.37
CA ASN A 23 -32.75 10.72 3.10
C ASN A 23 -31.89 11.01 1.86
N ASN A 24 -30.65 10.52 1.78
CA ASN A 24 -29.92 10.52 0.50
C ASN A 24 -29.09 9.25 0.37
N ILE A 25 -29.77 8.16 0.01
CA ILE A 25 -29.11 6.98 -0.54
C ILE A 25 -28.94 7.23 -2.04
N LEU A 26 -27.93 8.00 -2.41
CA LEU A 26 -27.34 7.87 -3.74
C LEU A 26 -26.29 6.77 -3.64
N ARG A 27 -26.57 5.63 -4.25
CA ARG A 27 -25.58 4.62 -4.61
C ARG A 27 -24.53 5.31 -5.48
N GLU A 28 -23.41 5.68 -4.91
CA GLU A 28 -22.19 5.91 -5.68
C GLU A 28 -21.64 4.53 -6.10
N GLU A 29 -22.13 4.08 -7.26
CA GLU A 29 -21.50 2.99 -7.99
C GLU A 29 -20.10 3.46 -8.42
N GLY A 30 -19.04 2.76 -7.96
CA GLY A 30 -17.77 2.73 -8.68
C GLY A 30 -16.62 3.55 -8.18
N LEU A 31 -16.51 3.91 -6.90
CA LEU A 31 -15.23 4.36 -6.36
C LEU A 31 -14.45 3.11 -5.88
N SER A 32 -13.58 2.61 -6.74
CA SER A 32 -12.58 1.60 -6.41
C SER A 32 -11.70 2.15 -5.30
N ASP A 33 -11.66 1.50 -4.12
CA ASP A 33 -10.69 1.78 -3.08
C ASP A 33 -9.30 1.43 -3.62
N LYS A 34 -8.63 2.45 -4.20
CA LYS A 34 -7.30 2.31 -4.78
C LYS A 34 -6.30 2.17 -3.66
N LYS A 35 -5.73 0.97 -3.53
CA LYS A 35 -4.67 0.65 -2.57
C LYS A 35 -3.30 0.94 -3.17
N THR A 36 -2.24 0.93 -2.35
CA THR A 36 -0.89 1.30 -2.82
C THR A 36 -0.37 0.34 -3.89
N LEU A 37 -0.34 -0.96 -3.63
CA LEU A 37 0.19 -1.98 -4.55
C LEU A 37 -0.85 -3.02 -5.00
N SER A 38 -2.06 -3.04 -4.43
CA SER A 38 -3.10 -4.01 -4.74
C SER A 38 -4.46 -3.36 -4.99
N PHE A 39 -5.39 -4.13 -5.56
CA PHE A 39 -6.78 -3.72 -5.78
C PHE A 39 -7.76 -4.30 -4.76
N ASN A 40 -7.37 -5.35 -4.03
CA ASN A 40 -8.23 -6.01 -3.06
C ASN A 40 -7.57 -6.10 -1.68
N ASP A 41 -8.43 -6.29 -0.67
CA ASP A 41 -8.05 -6.34 0.72
C ASP A 41 -7.70 -7.78 1.14
N SER A 42 -6.60 -7.94 1.88
CA SER A 42 -6.13 -9.24 2.34
C SER A 42 -7.11 -9.93 3.31
N GLY A 43 -7.78 -9.16 4.15
CA GLY A 43 -8.77 -9.70 5.09
C GLY A 43 -10.06 -10.13 4.39
N ILE A 44 -10.50 -9.40 3.36
CA ILE A 44 -11.64 -9.80 2.52
C ILE A 44 -11.31 -11.10 1.79
N VAL A 45 -10.15 -11.16 1.12
CA VAL A 45 -9.73 -12.36 0.37
C VAL A 45 -9.61 -13.59 1.28
N LEU A 46 -9.04 -13.41 2.48
CA LEU A 46 -8.93 -14.49 3.46
C LEU A 46 -10.32 -14.94 3.96
N SER A 47 -11.21 -14.00 4.24
CA SER A 47 -12.57 -14.31 4.69
C SER A 47 -13.37 -15.05 3.63
N GLU A 48 -13.27 -14.65 2.37
CA GLU A 48 -13.86 -15.37 1.22
C GLU A 48 -13.31 -16.80 1.11
N LEU A 49 -11.99 -16.96 1.24
CA LEU A 49 -11.33 -18.27 1.21
C LEU A 49 -11.86 -19.23 2.30
N LEU A 50 -12.14 -18.67 3.49
CA LEU A 50 -12.63 -19.43 4.65
C LEU A 50 -14.15 -19.57 4.69
N GLY A 51 -14.90 -18.84 3.84
CA GLY A 51 -16.36 -18.75 3.89
C GLY A 51 -16.88 -17.92 5.07
N VAL A 52 -16.04 -17.11 5.71
CA VAL A 52 -16.42 -16.22 6.82
C VAL A 52 -17.12 -14.98 6.29
N GLN A 53 -18.32 -14.72 6.81
CA GLN A 53 -19.13 -13.58 6.39
C GLN A 53 -18.94 -12.37 7.33
N GLY A 54 -19.22 -11.17 6.81
CA GLY A 54 -19.30 -9.95 7.62
C GLY A 54 -17.96 -9.40 8.11
N PHE A 55 -16.87 -9.68 7.41
CA PHE A 55 -15.53 -9.15 7.73
C PHE A 55 -15.55 -7.63 7.94
N GLU A 56 -16.08 -6.85 7.00
CA GLU A 56 -16.11 -5.39 7.08
C GLU A 56 -16.89 -4.89 8.31
N HIS A 57 -17.98 -5.58 8.67
CA HIS A 57 -18.75 -5.24 9.86
C HIS A 57 -17.95 -5.46 11.15
N ARG A 58 -17.16 -6.54 11.22
CA ARG A 58 -16.27 -6.85 12.36
C ARG A 58 -15.17 -5.80 12.50
N ILE A 59 -14.52 -5.45 11.39
CA ILE A 59 -13.52 -4.39 11.34
C ILE A 59 -14.11 -3.05 11.82
N ALA A 60 -15.26 -2.67 11.29
CA ALA A 60 -15.95 -1.44 11.70
C ALA A 60 -16.32 -1.45 13.20
N GLY A 61 -16.68 -2.60 13.75
CA GLY A 61 -16.94 -2.78 15.18
C GLY A 61 -15.70 -2.52 16.03
N LEU A 62 -14.56 -3.13 15.69
CA LEU A 62 -13.28 -2.96 16.38
C LEU A 62 -12.79 -1.52 16.33
N SER A 63 -12.90 -0.86 15.17
CA SER A 63 -12.49 0.53 15.00
C SER A 63 -13.32 1.50 15.86
N ARG A 64 -14.63 1.26 16.01
CA ARG A 64 -15.51 2.11 16.84
C ARG A 64 -15.16 2.10 18.32
N ILE A 65 -14.72 0.97 18.85
CA ILE A 65 -14.37 0.85 20.27
C ILE A 65 -12.93 1.21 20.57
N HIS A 66 -12.15 1.60 19.55
CA HIS A 66 -10.72 1.94 19.66
C HIS A 66 -9.90 0.89 20.43
N LEU A 67 -10.31 -0.37 20.37
CA LEU A 67 -9.63 -1.46 21.06
C LEU A 67 -8.29 -1.81 20.42
N VAL A 68 -8.20 -1.61 19.10
CA VAL A 68 -7.04 -1.98 18.30
C VAL A 68 -6.54 -0.74 17.55
N GLN A 69 -5.23 -0.63 17.41
CA GLN A 69 -4.63 0.40 16.58
C GLN A 69 -5.11 0.25 15.13
N GLN A 70 -5.46 1.37 14.51
CA GLN A 70 -5.97 1.40 13.14
C GLN A 70 -5.02 0.70 12.17
N GLY A 71 -5.56 -0.29 11.43
CA GLY A 71 -4.82 -1.23 10.59
C GLY A 71 -4.46 -2.55 11.27
N GLY A 72 -4.59 -2.68 12.59
CA GLY A 72 -4.32 -3.91 13.34
C GLY A 72 -5.52 -4.85 13.51
N GLU A 73 -6.68 -4.48 12.97
CA GLU A 73 -7.96 -5.17 13.18
C GLU A 73 -7.93 -6.62 12.65
N LEU A 74 -7.37 -6.84 11.46
CA LEU A 74 -7.24 -8.20 10.91
C LEU A 74 -6.38 -9.08 11.83
N ALA A 75 -5.25 -8.56 12.31
CA ALA A 75 -4.38 -9.31 13.22
C ALA A 75 -5.12 -9.69 14.52
N TYR A 76 -5.95 -8.78 15.04
CA TYR A 76 -6.79 -9.04 16.21
C TYR A 76 -7.83 -10.15 15.93
N LEU A 77 -8.54 -10.08 14.80
CA LEU A 77 -9.51 -11.09 14.41
C LEU A 77 -8.85 -12.46 14.27
N LEU A 78 -7.70 -12.56 13.62
CA LEU A 78 -6.97 -13.80 13.42
C LEU A 78 -6.55 -14.49 14.73
N LEU A 79 -6.31 -13.70 15.79
CA LEU A 79 -5.93 -14.22 17.09
C LEU A 79 -7.12 -14.52 18.00
N HIS A 80 -8.19 -13.70 17.95
CA HIS A 80 -9.22 -13.70 18.97
C HIS A 80 -10.61 -14.14 18.50
N ASP A 81 -10.93 -14.00 17.19
CA ASP A 81 -12.25 -14.35 16.68
C ASP A 81 -12.35 -15.86 16.42
N PRO A 82 -13.37 -16.55 16.99
CA PRO A 82 -13.52 -17.98 16.83
C PRO A 82 -13.65 -18.47 15.38
N GLU A 83 -14.24 -17.64 14.47
CA GLU A 83 -14.40 -18.02 13.07
C GLU A 83 -13.07 -18.02 12.30
N TYR A 84 -12.06 -17.30 12.79
CA TYR A 84 -10.72 -17.28 12.22
C TYR A 84 -9.75 -18.27 12.90
N ARG A 85 -10.19 -19.01 13.92
CA ARG A 85 -9.33 -19.96 14.65
C ARG A 85 -8.79 -21.10 13.77
N CYS A 86 -9.50 -21.42 12.68
CA CYS A 86 -9.04 -22.41 11.70
C CYS A 86 -7.91 -21.92 10.81
N VAL A 87 -7.56 -20.61 10.85
CA VAL A 87 -6.51 -20.06 10.01
C VAL A 87 -5.17 -20.69 10.35
N ARG A 88 -4.47 -21.09 9.30
CA ARG A 88 -3.13 -21.66 9.33
C ARG A 88 -2.26 -20.87 8.34
N ARG A 89 -0.98 -21.06 8.42
CA ARG A 89 -0.01 -20.40 7.54
C ARG A 89 -0.34 -20.60 6.06
N GLU A 90 -0.78 -21.81 5.71
CA GLU A 90 -1.14 -22.16 4.33
C GLU A 90 -2.32 -21.33 3.79
N HIS A 91 -3.30 -21.02 4.64
CA HIS A 91 -4.43 -20.16 4.28
C HIS A 91 -3.96 -18.73 3.97
N LEU A 92 -3.00 -18.21 4.73
CA LEU A 92 -2.42 -16.89 4.49
C LEU A 92 -1.62 -16.85 3.17
N ILE A 93 -0.82 -17.88 2.90
CA ILE A 93 -0.11 -18.04 1.63
C ILE A 93 -1.09 -18.13 0.46
N GLU A 94 -2.14 -18.93 0.59
CA GLU A 94 -3.15 -19.06 -0.47
C GLU A 94 -3.95 -17.76 -0.68
N ALA A 95 -4.27 -17.04 0.38
CA ALA A 95 -4.87 -15.72 0.27
C ALA A 95 -3.96 -14.75 -0.51
N GLY A 96 -2.65 -14.79 -0.26
CA GLY A 96 -1.66 -13.99 -0.97
C GLY A 96 -1.67 -14.22 -2.48
N LYS A 97 -1.79 -15.47 -2.93
CA LYS A 97 -1.89 -15.82 -4.37
C LYS A 97 -3.13 -15.23 -5.05
N ARG A 98 -4.18 -14.91 -4.28
CA ARG A 98 -5.43 -14.32 -4.79
C ARG A 98 -5.44 -12.80 -4.74
N ILE A 99 -4.39 -12.18 -4.21
CA ILE A 99 -4.25 -10.73 -4.23
C ILE A 99 -4.03 -10.25 -5.67
N ARG A 100 -4.86 -9.30 -6.10
CA ARG A 100 -4.72 -8.65 -7.40
C ARG A 100 -3.77 -7.45 -7.25
N LEU A 101 -2.59 -7.58 -7.81
CA LEU A 101 -1.57 -6.54 -7.78
C LEU A 101 -1.83 -5.48 -8.86
N LYS A 102 -1.40 -4.25 -8.59
CA LYS A 102 -1.28 -3.22 -9.63
C LYS A 102 -0.23 -3.62 -10.66
N SER A 103 -0.37 -3.09 -11.87
CA SER A 103 0.61 -3.30 -12.92
C SER A 103 1.95 -2.64 -12.58
N ASN A 104 3.02 -3.15 -13.19
CA ASN A 104 4.36 -2.55 -13.20
C ASN A 104 5.06 -2.34 -11.84
N ILE A 105 4.72 -3.11 -10.79
CA ILE A 105 5.45 -3.06 -9.50
C ILE A 105 6.91 -3.46 -9.70
N GLU A 106 7.17 -4.53 -10.45
CA GLU A 106 8.53 -4.98 -10.78
C GLU A 106 9.30 -3.91 -11.57
N THR A 107 8.64 -3.30 -12.56
CA THR A 107 9.24 -2.21 -13.36
C THR A 107 9.57 -1.00 -12.48
N LEU A 108 8.68 -0.64 -11.54
CA LEU A 108 8.93 0.43 -10.58
C LEU A 108 10.15 0.09 -9.70
N ALA A 109 10.18 -1.11 -9.10
CA ALA A 109 11.28 -1.53 -8.23
C ALA A 109 12.62 -1.53 -8.98
N ARG A 110 12.64 -2.02 -10.22
CA ARG A 110 13.82 -2.02 -11.09
C ARG A 110 14.25 -0.59 -11.49
N LEU A 111 13.30 0.26 -11.90
CA LEU A 111 13.59 1.66 -12.26
C LEU A 111 14.21 2.39 -11.06
N MET A 112 13.65 2.22 -9.87
CA MET A 112 14.14 2.89 -8.66
C MET A 112 15.48 2.35 -8.19
N SER A 113 15.88 1.15 -8.57
CA SER A 113 17.19 0.60 -8.15
C SER A 113 18.38 1.36 -8.75
N ASP A 114 18.20 2.03 -9.89
CA ASP A 114 19.26 2.82 -10.54
C ASP A 114 18.64 4.03 -11.28
N VAL A 115 18.55 5.16 -10.60
CA VAL A 115 18.13 6.43 -11.16
C VAL A 115 19.30 7.41 -11.13
N GLU A 116 20.14 7.38 -12.16
CA GLU A 116 21.24 8.34 -12.37
C GLU A 116 22.09 8.63 -11.12
N GLY A 117 22.64 7.58 -10.52
CA GLY A 117 23.47 7.70 -9.31
C GLY A 117 22.67 7.81 -8.01
N ASN A 118 21.35 7.78 -8.08
CA ASN A 118 20.47 7.60 -6.94
C ASN A 118 20.02 6.16 -6.87
N ASN A 119 20.53 5.40 -5.90
CA ASN A 119 20.12 4.02 -5.65
C ASN A 119 19.03 4.01 -4.58
N PHE A 120 17.82 3.60 -4.93
CA PHE A 120 16.74 3.44 -3.98
C PHE A 120 16.65 1.99 -3.52
N SER A 121 16.52 1.79 -2.22
CA SER A 121 16.12 0.51 -1.65
C SER A 121 14.61 0.47 -1.51
N PHE A 122 13.98 -0.54 -2.11
CA PHE A 122 12.53 -0.73 -2.11
C PHE A 122 12.10 -1.66 -0.98
N PHE A 123 11.20 -1.22 -0.12
CA PHE A 123 10.65 -1.99 0.99
C PHE A 123 9.12 -1.94 1.00
N VAL A 124 8.49 -3.00 1.48
CA VAL A 124 7.05 -3.08 1.71
C VAL A 124 6.78 -3.17 3.20
N VAL A 125 6.02 -2.20 3.74
CA VAL A 125 5.62 -2.16 5.15
C VAL A 125 4.11 -2.15 5.24
N SER A 126 3.50 -3.17 5.84
CA SER A 126 2.05 -3.34 5.84
C SER A 126 1.52 -4.00 7.11
N ALA A 127 0.28 -3.65 7.46
CA ALA A 127 -0.45 -4.31 8.54
C ALA A 127 -1.02 -5.69 8.15
N ALA A 128 -1.03 -6.03 6.87
CA ALA A 128 -1.42 -7.37 6.41
C ALA A 128 -0.46 -8.45 6.94
N PRO A 129 -0.91 -9.70 7.07
CA PRO A 129 -0.04 -10.82 7.41
C PRO A 129 1.16 -10.91 6.47
N GLU A 130 2.34 -11.13 7.03
CA GLU A 130 3.59 -11.15 6.25
C GLU A 130 3.59 -12.26 5.20
N GLU A 131 3.00 -13.42 5.51
CA GLU A 131 2.85 -14.54 4.58
C GLU A 131 1.97 -14.17 3.36
N VAL A 132 0.91 -13.38 3.58
CA VAL A 132 0.06 -12.89 2.47
C VAL A 132 0.87 -12.01 1.53
N ILE A 133 1.65 -11.07 2.09
CA ILE A 133 2.42 -10.11 1.30
C ILE A 133 3.55 -10.82 0.55
N GLN A 134 4.29 -11.71 1.23
CA GLN A 134 5.37 -12.49 0.62
C GLN A 134 4.85 -13.36 -0.53
N SER A 135 3.70 -14.01 -0.34
CA SER A 135 3.08 -14.83 -1.39
C SER A 135 2.56 -13.98 -2.56
N ALA A 136 1.96 -12.81 -2.29
CA ALA A 136 1.46 -11.92 -3.33
C ALA A 136 2.59 -11.30 -4.18
N LEU A 137 3.73 -11.02 -3.57
CA LEU A 137 4.88 -10.35 -4.21
C LEU A 137 6.02 -11.33 -4.54
N GLU A 138 5.73 -12.64 -4.54
CA GLU A 138 6.71 -13.67 -4.88
C GLU A 138 7.36 -13.41 -6.25
N GLY A 139 8.68 -13.42 -6.30
CA GLY A 139 9.46 -13.12 -7.50
C GLY A 139 9.58 -11.62 -7.85
N ILE A 140 8.85 -10.73 -7.16
CA ILE A 140 8.88 -9.27 -7.40
C ILE A 140 9.69 -8.56 -6.31
N VAL A 141 9.40 -8.86 -5.04
CA VAL A 141 10.08 -8.25 -3.89
C VAL A 141 10.69 -9.33 -3.02
N PRO A 142 11.99 -9.25 -2.71
CA PRO A 142 12.66 -10.21 -1.83
C PRO A 142 11.99 -10.25 -0.43
N PRO A 143 11.85 -11.43 0.20
CA PRO A 143 11.19 -11.56 1.49
C PRO A 143 11.81 -10.74 2.63
N ASP A 144 13.12 -10.51 2.60
CA ASP A 144 13.87 -9.69 3.56
C ASP A 144 13.56 -8.19 3.44
N ARG A 145 12.86 -7.78 2.39
CA ARG A 145 12.37 -6.41 2.15
C ARG A 145 10.87 -6.25 2.43
N ILE A 146 10.24 -7.26 3.01
CA ILE A 146 8.80 -7.26 3.33
C ILE A 146 8.63 -7.30 4.85
N PHE A 147 7.89 -6.32 5.38
CA PHE A 147 7.60 -6.16 6.80
C PHE A 147 6.09 -6.14 7.01
N GLY A 148 5.54 -7.31 7.30
CA GLY A 148 4.13 -7.55 7.57
C GLY A 148 3.84 -7.80 9.04
N THR A 149 2.57 -8.08 9.35
CA THR A 149 2.17 -8.64 10.63
C THR A 149 2.75 -10.04 10.78
N GLN A 150 3.50 -10.26 11.85
CA GLN A 150 4.14 -11.54 12.15
C GLN A 150 3.38 -12.26 13.27
N PHE A 151 3.03 -13.50 12.99
CA PHE A 151 2.40 -14.42 13.95
C PHE A 151 3.37 -15.45 14.49
N GLN A 152 3.02 -15.95 15.67
CA GLN A 152 3.57 -17.19 16.19
C GLN A 152 2.52 -18.28 16.06
N TYR A 153 2.94 -19.43 15.57
CA TYR A 153 2.09 -20.59 15.38
C TYR A 153 2.38 -21.66 16.43
N GLU A 154 1.34 -22.34 16.87
CA GLU A 154 1.49 -23.49 17.76
C GLU A 154 2.04 -24.69 17.00
N GLY A 155 3.06 -25.36 17.55
CA GLY A 155 3.79 -26.41 16.84
C GLY A 155 2.99 -27.68 16.54
N GLY A 156 1.90 -27.94 17.26
CA GLY A 156 1.06 -29.15 17.06
C GLY A 156 -0.12 -28.89 16.13
N SER A 157 -0.87 -27.82 16.38
CA SER A 157 -2.11 -27.49 15.65
C SER A 157 -1.89 -26.59 14.44
N GLY A 158 -0.78 -25.82 14.43
CA GLY A 158 -0.51 -24.77 13.45
C GLY A 158 -1.40 -23.54 13.63
N GLU A 159 -2.12 -23.42 14.76
CA GLU A 159 -2.97 -22.28 15.08
C GLU A 159 -2.12 -21.04 15.39
N ILE A 160 -2.68 -19.87 15.11
CA ILE A 160 -2.07 -18.61 15.53
C ILE A 160 -2.24 -18.49 17.05
N CYS A 161 -1.13 -18.48 17.78
CA CYS A 161 -1.14 -18.41 19.25
C CYS A 161 -0.72 -17.04 19.80
N SER A 162 0.01 -16.24 19.02
CA SER A 162 0.34 -14.86 19.42
C SER A 162 0.73 -14.00 18.22
N ILE A 163 0.74 -12.68 18.43
CA ILE A 163 1.21 -11.69 17.47
C ILE A 163 2.58 -11.19 17.94
N ARG A 164 3.59 -11.26 17.08
CA ARG A 164 4.95 -10.80 17.36
C ARG A 164 5.13 -9.33 16.99
N ARG A 165 4.54 -8.90 15.86
CA ARG A 165 4.66 -7.56 15.33
C ARG A 165 3.42 -7.21 14.50
N VAL A 166 2.95 -5.97 14.62
CA VAL A 166 1.92 -5.38 13.74
C VAL A 166 2.43 -4.04 13.23
N PRO A 167 2.85 -3.93 11.97
CA PRO A 167 3.22 -2.65 11.37
C PRO A 167 1.97 -1.84 10.97
N ALA A 168 1.25 -1.32 11.95
CA ALA A 168 0.08 -0.45 11.79
C ALA A 168 0.29 0.85 12.55
N GLY A 169 -0.15 1.97 12.00
CA GLY A 169 0.00 3.27 12.63
C GLY A 169 1.42 3.56 13.10
N TYR A 170 1.66 3.68 14.41
CA TYR A 170 3.00 3.86 14.98
C TYR A 170 3.94 2.66 14.75
N GLY A 171 3.40 1.46 14.56
CA GLY A 171 4.20 0.29 14.21
C GLY A 171 4.92 0.45 12.86
N LYS A 172 4.34 1.17 11.90
CA LYS A 172 5.00 1.52 10.64
C LYS A 172 6.16 2.50 10.86
N VAL A 173 6.02 3.46 11.78
CA VAL A 173 7.12 4.36 12.15
C VAL A 173 8.28 3.58 12.75
N ALA A 174 7.99 2.62 13.64
CA ALA A 174 9.03 1.81 14.27
C ALA A 174 9.82 0.98 13.23
N VAL A 175 9.13 0.35 12.27
CA VAL A 175 9.79 -0.39 11.17
C VAL A 175 10.62 0.55 10.31
N LEU A 176 10.08 1.72 9.94
CA LEU A 176 10.81 2.71 9.15
C LEU A 176 12.10 3.16 9.83
N GLU A 177 12.04 3.50 11.13
CA GLU A 177 13.21 3.94 11.91
C GLU A 177 14.24 2.82 12.11
N GLN A 178 13.78 1.57 12.28
CA GLN A 178 14.66 0.41 12.27
C GLN A 178 15.42 0.31 10.94
N LEU A 179 14.72 0.29 9.81
CA LEU A 179 15.31 0.21 8.47
C LEU A 179 16.28 1.37 8.21
N ARG A 180 15.86 2.59 8.55
CA ARG A 180 16.69 3.78 8.38
C ARG A 180 18.01 3.67 9.16
N THR A 181 17.93 3.16 10.39
CA THR A 181 19.10 2.96 11.25
C THR A 181 20.02 1.86 10.74
N GLU A 182 19.46 0.71 10.35
CA GLU A 182 20.21 -0.44 9.83
C GLU A 182 20.94 -0.11 8.52
N LEU A 183 20.31 0.71 7.67
CA LEU A 183 20.85 1.12 6.38
C LEU A 183 21.67 2.42 6.44
N ALA A 184 21.79 3.03 7.62
CA ALA A 184 22.46 4.32 7.85
C ALA A 184 21.95 5.43 6.90
N ILE A 185 20.61 5.50 6.69
CA ILE A 185 19.95 6.47 5.82
C ILE A 185 19.54 7.69 6.67
N SER A 186 19.89 8.88 6.19
CA SER A 186 19.43 10.12 6.83
C SER A 186 17.93 10.35 6.58
N PRO A 187 17.21 10.97 7.54
CA PRO A 187 15.75 11.03 7.53
C PRO A 187 15.14 11.69 6.29
N GLU A 188 15.76 12.75 5.79
CA GLU A 188 15.32 13.49 4.60
C GLU A 188 15.43 12.68 3.29
N ARG A 189 16.08 11.52 3.34
CA ARG A 189 16.24 10.62 2.19
C ARG A 189 15.23 9.49 2.15
N VAL A 190 14.16 9.63 2.91
CA VAL A 190 13.05 8.68 2.94
C VAL A 190 11.95 9.12 1.99
N VAL A 191 11.50 8.20 1.15
CA VAL A 191 10.25 8.33 0.38
C VAL A 191 9.24 7.36 0.95
N TYR A 192 8.10 7.86 1.37
CA TYR A 192 7.02 7.04 1.89
C TYR A 192 5.77 7.17 1.01
N VAL A 193 5.24 6.02 0.58
CA VAL A 193 4.04 5.93 -0.25
C VAL A 193 2.95 5.21 0.51
N GLY A 194 1.76 5.81 0.62
CA GLY A 194 0.65 5.22 1.36
C GLY A 194 -0.72 5.64 0.84
N ASP A 195 -1.75 4.93 1.25
CA ASP A 195 -3.13 5.10 0.76
C ASP A 195 -4.18 5.21 1.86
N GLY A 196 -3.85 4.82 3.08
CA GLY A 196 -4.83 4.61 4.14
C GLY A 196 -4.56 5.37 5.44
N SER A 197 -5.54 5.30 6.31
CA SER A 197 -5.47 5.91 7.63
C SER A 197 -4.38 5.33 8.52
N SER A 198 -3.96 4.09 8.29
CA SER A 198 -2.83 3.45 8.97
C SER A 198 -1.48 4.11 8.62
N ASP A 199 -1.43 4.93 7.55
CA ASP A 199 -0.24 5.63 7.07
C ASP A 199 -0.07 7.02 7.65
N ILE A 200 -1.10 7.58 8.29
CA ILE A 200 -1.10 8.95 8.79
C ILE A 200 0.11 9.24 9.67
N HIS A 201 0.38 8.37 10.64
CA HIS A 201 1.46 8.59 11.60
C HIS A 201 2.84 8.56 10.95
N VAL A 202 3.08 7.61 10.06
CA VAL A 202 4.37 7.50 9.38
C VAL A 202 4.56 8.61 8.33
N MET A 203 3.50 9.03 7.62
CA MET A 203 3.59 10.18 6.72
C MET A 203 3.89 11.48 7.46
N LEU A 204 3.23 11.74 8.60
CA LEU A 204 3.53 12.89 9.45
C LEU A 204 4.96 12.83 9.99
N HIS A 205 5.45 11.65 10.36
CA HIS A 205 6.80 11.44 10.82
C HIS A 205 7.83 11.77 9.72
N VAL A 206 7.64 11.23 8.52
CA VAL A 206 8.51 11.50 7.36
C VAL A 206 8.49 12.98 6.96
N ASN A 207 7.31 13.61 6.96
CA ASN A 207 7.19 15.04 6.65
C ASN A 207 7.95 15.93 7.64
N ARG A 208 7.93 15.59 8.94
CA ARG A 208 8.68 16.35 9.97
C ARG A 208 10.19 16.25 9.81
N GLN A 209 10.66 15.29 9.06
CA GLN A 209 12.07 15.02 8.79
C GLN A 209 12.47 15.37 7.36
N ASP A 210 11.65 16.18 6.68
CA ASP A 210 11.84 16.66 5.31
C ASP A 210 11.85 15.58 4.22
N GLY A 211 11.52 14.32 4.54
CA GLY A 211 11.36 13.24 3.56
C GLY A 211 10.17 13.47 2.62
N LEU A 212 10.10 12.73 1.52
CA LEU A 212 9.03 12.82 0.54
C LEU A 212 7.89 11.86 0.89
N THR A 213 6.65 12.37 0.92
CA THR A 213 5.44 11.56 1.12
C THR A 213 4.52 11.63 -0.07
N ILE A 214 4.01 10.47 -0.51
CA ILE A 214 3.17 10.33 -1.70
C ILE A 214 1.88 9.59 -1.31
N ALA A 215 0.73 10.24 -1.52
CA ALA A 215 -0.56 9.60 -1.40
C ALA A 215 -0.97 8.96 -2.72
N VAL A 216 -1.47 7.71 -2.68
CA VAL A 216 -1.98 7.00 -3.86
C VAL A 216 -3.47 6.63 -3.69
N SER A 217 -4.20 7.46 -2.98
CA SER A 217 -5.60 7.26 -2.64
C SER A 217 -6.39 8.57 -2.76
N GLU A 218 -7.69 8.45 -3.02
CA GLU A 218 -8.63 9.59 -2.99
C GLU A 218 -9.01 10.04 -1.57
N ASN A 219 -8.53 9.32 -0.55
CA ASN A 219 -8.80 9.64 0.85
C ASN A 219 -8.33 11.06 1.19
N LYS A 220 -9.28 11.92 1.54
CA LYS A 220 -9.06 13.35 1.80
C LYS A 220 -7.98 13.60 2.87
N TYR A 221 -7.96 12.80 3.93
CA TYR A 221 -7.03 12.99 5.04
C TYR A 221 -5.58 12.68 4.63
N ILE A 222 -5.36 11.59 3.90
CA ILE A 222 -4.04 11.22 3.40
C ILE A 222 -3.53 12.26 2.39
N ARG A 223 -4.40 12.72 1.47
CA ARG A 223 -4.07 13.77 0.50
C ARG A 223 -3.69 15.09 1.14
N GLN A 224 -4.27 15.44 2.28
CA GLN A 224 -3.92 16.67 3.01
C GLN A 224 -2.57 16.57 3.73
N ILE A 225 -2.13 15.35 4.07
CA ILE A 225 -0.88 15.11 4.78
C ILE A 225 0.29 14.92 3.80
N ALA A 226 0.06 14.19 2.71
CA ALA A 226 1.10 13.89 1.74
C ALA A 226 1.58 15.15 1.00
N LYS A 227 2.88 15.22 0.74
CA LYS A 227 3.48 16.27 -0.09
C LYS A 227 3.03 16.19 -1.54
N ARG A 228 2.78 14.96 -2.03
CA ARG A 228 2.32 14.68 -3.40
C ARG A 228 1.18 13.68 -3.39
N THR A 229 0.31 13.75 -4.40
CA THR A 229 -0.79 12.78 -4.58
C THR A 229 -0.81 12.29 -6.01
N ILE A 230 -0.90 10.96 -6.16
CA ILE A 230 -1.01 10.29 -7.46
C ILE A 230 -2.20 9.32 -7.43
N LEU A 231 -3.10 9.47 -8.38
CA LEU A 231 -4.25 8.59 -8.56
C LEU A 231 -4.04 7.78 -9.84
N SER A 232 -3.66 6.51 -9.67
CA SER A 232 -3.39 5.61 -10.79
C SER A 232 -3.62 4.16 -10.40
N ASP A 233 -4.00 3.35 -11.40
CA ASP A 233 -4.10 1.90 -11.29
C ASP A 233 -2.77 1.21 -11.60
N ASP A 234 -1.74 1.99 -11.91
CA ASP A 234 -0.40 1.52 -12.24
C ASP A 234 0.63 1.99 -11.21
N ALA A 235 1.41 1.06 -10.68
CA ALA A 235 2.41 1.35 -9.66
C ALA A 235 3.54 2.25 -10.17
N LEU A 236 3.87 2.18 -11.48
CA LEU A 236 4.95 2.98 -12.07
C LEU A 236 4.70 4.48 -11.94
N SER A 237 3.45 4.91 -11.81
CA SER A 237 3.07 6.31 -11.60
C SER A 237 3.75 6.96 -10.39
N VAL A 238 4.10 6.17 -9.37
CA VAL A 238 4.81 6.63 -8.18
C VAL A 238 6.22 7.13 -8.50
N ALA A 239 6.79 6.68 -9.61
CA ALA A 239 8.09 7.16 -10.06
C ALA A 239 8.10 8.66 -10.37
N ILE A 240 6.96 9.24 -10.81
CA ILE A 240 6.89 10.64 -11.27
C ILE A 240 7.38 11.62 -10.20
N PRO A 241 6.76 11.71 -9.00
CA PRO A 241 7.22 12.66 -7.99
C PRO A 241 8.64 12.33 -7.47
N VAL A 242 9.07 11.07 -7.52
CA VAL A 242 10.43 10.70 -7.14
C VAL A 242 11.43 11.23 -8.17
N LEU A 243 11.13 11.09 -9.44
CA LEU A 243 11.99 11.61 -10.53
C LEU A 243 12.03 13.14 -10.54
N GLU A 244 10.89 13.80 -10.31
CA GLU A 244 10.82 15.27 -10.22
C GLU A 244 11.58 15.81 -9.01
N GLU A 245 11.22 15.36 -7.80
CA GLU A 245 11.68 15.97 -6.54
C GLU A 245 13.10 15.55 -6.15
N ILE A 246 13.49 14.32 -6.47
CA ILE A 246 14.76 13.75 -6.01
C ILE A 246 15.79 13.69 -7.12
N ALA A 247 15.40 13.22 -8.31
CA ALA A 247 16.32 13.12 -9.44
C ALA A 247 16.41 14.42 -10.26
N GLY A 248 15.50 15.38 -10.05
CA GLY A 248 15.48 16.67 -10.75
C GLY A 248 15.19 16.55 -12.25
N TRP A 249 14.45 15.53 -12.65
CA TRP A 249 14.10 15.34 -14.05
C TRP A 249 13.03 16.34 -14.48
N ASP A 250 13.20 16.87 -15.68
CA ASP A 250 12.18 17.72 -16.30
C ASP A 250 10.97 16.90 -16.81
N PRO A 251 9.80 17.55 -17.00
CA PRO A 251 8.58 16.88 -17.44
C PRO A 251 8.69 16.18 -18.79
N MET A 252 9.49 16.69 -19.71
CA MET A 252 9.65 16.06 -21.04
C MET A 252 10.37 14.73 -20.94
N ARG A 253 11.38 14.66 -20.08
CA ARG A 253 12.15 13.45 -19.83
C ARG A 253 11.31 12.39 -19.14
N ILE A 254 10.50 12.78 -18.15
CA ILE A 254 9.58 11.88 -17.47
C ILE A 254 8.53 11.36 -18.45
N ARG A 255 7.96 12.23 -19.28
CA ARG A 255 7.01 11.83 -20.32
C ARG A 255 7.62 10.80 -21.26
N ALA A 256 8.83 11.02 -21.77
CA ALA A 256 9.52 10.08 -22.65
C ALA A 256 9.71 8.70 -21.99
N LEU A 257 10.05 8.66 -20.69
CA LEU A 257 10.12 7.41 -19.94
C LEU A 257 8.80 6.66 -19.93
N PHE A 258 7.69 7.34 -19.65
CA PHE A 258 6.37 6.73 -19.60
C PHE A 258 5.89 6.28 -20.98
N GLU A 259 6.13 7.07 -22.02
CA GLU A 259 5.83 6.70 -23.42
C GLU A 259 6.59 5.44 -23.85
N MET A 260 7.86 5.28 -23.47
CA MET A 260 8.63 4.06 -23.72
C MET A 260 8.01 2.81 -23.07
N HIS A 261 7.26 2.99 -21.97
CA HIS A 261 6.54 1.91 -21.29
C HIS A 261 5.07 1.77 -21.77
N GLY A 262 4.68 2.47 -22.84
CA GLY A 262 3.35 2.38 -23.42
C GLY A 262 2.27 3.18 -22.69
N PHE A 263 2.66 4.18 -21.88
CA PHE A 263 1.73 5.07 -21.20
C PHE A 263 1.59 6.40 -21.93
N VAL A 264 0.40 6.98 -21.85
CA VAL A 264 0.15 8.36 -22.27
C VAL A 264 -0.16 9.17 -21.01
N LEU A 265 0.67 10.16 -20.73
CA LEU A 265 0.43 11.14 -19.68
C LEU A 265 -0.59 12.17 -20.19
N GLN A 266 -1.84 12.00 -19.80
CA GLN A 266 -2.90 12.95 -20.16
C GLN A 266 -2.83 14.18 -19.25
N GLU A 267 -2.98 15.36 -19.85
CA GLU A 267 -3.12 16.65 -19.16
C GLU A 267 -1.93 17.11 -18.28
N TRP A 268 -0.72 16.69 -18.60
CA TRP A 268 0.48 17.16 -17.90
C TRP A 268 0.56 18.69 -17.77
N ASP A 269 0.09 19.43 -18.80
CA ASP A 269 0.20 20.87 -18.88
C ASP A 269 -0.91 21.63 -18.13
N LYS A 270 -1.96 20.93 -17.65
CA LYS A 270 -3.15 21.56 -17.06
C LYS A 270 -3.30 21.31 -15.56
N VAL A 271 -2.58 20.37 -15.01
CA VAL A 271 -2.76 19.93 -13.62
C VAL A 271 -1.63 20.50 -12.78
N ARG A 272 -1.98 21.08 -11.64
CA ARG A 272 -1.01 21.32 -10.57
C ARG A 272 -0.30 20.00 -10.29
N THR A 273 1.01 20.03 -10.26
CA THR A 273 1.89 18.86 -10.08
C THR A 273 1.72 18.13 -8.74
N ASP A 274 0.81 18.59 -7.88
CA ASP A 274 0.43 17.96 -6.62
C ASP A 274 -0.60 16.83 -6.78
N THR A 275 -1.30 16.75 -7.92
CA THR A 275 -2.25 15.65 -8.20
C THR A 275 -2.15 15.24 -9.68
N LEU A 276 -1.81 13.97 -9.93
CA LEU A 276 -1.67 13.42 -11.28
C LEU A 276 -2.50 12.17 -11.46
N THR A 277 -3.20 12.07 -12.60
CA THR A 277 -3.93 10.85 -13.00
C THR A 277 -3.30 10.25 -14.25
N ILE A 278 -2.97 8.96 -14.20
CA ILE A 278 -2.38 8.22 -15.32
C ILE A 278 -3.32 7.06 -15.69
N THR A 279 -3.63 6.97 -16.97
CA THR A 279 -4.41 5.86 -17.52
C THR A 279 -3.58 5.10 -18.57
N GLN A 280 -3.69 3.78 -18.55
CA GLN A 280 -3.06 2.94 -19.55
C GLN A 280 -3.85 3.04 -20.88
N THR A 281 -3.18 3.28 -22.00
CA THR A 281 -3.82 3.17 -23.32
C THR A 281 -4.14 1.71 -23.59
N VAL A 282 -5.42 1.41 -23.77
CA VAL A 282 -5.83 0.12 -24.33
C VAL A 282 -5.30 0.07 -25.76
N SER A 283 -4.24 -0.70 -25.98
CA SER A 283 -3.77 -1.02 -27.33
C SER A 283 -4.92 -1.66 -28.09
N ALA A 284 -5.46 -0.97 -29.08
CA ALA A 284 -6.41 -1.56 -30.01
C ALA A 284 -5.71 -2.73 -30.70
N LYS A 285 -6.19 -3.96 -30.46
CA LYS A 285 -5.75 -5.12 -31.24
C LYS A 285 -5.91 -4.77 -32.74
N PRO A 286 -4.89 -4.98 -33.58
CA PRO A 286 -5.07 -4.81 -34.99
C PRO A 286 -6.18 -5.78 -35.45
N ALA A 287 -7.18 -5.24 -36.14
CA ALA A 287 -8.20 -6.04 -36.76
C ALA A 287 -7.49 -6.99 -37.74
N LEU A 288 -7.64 -8.29 -37.52
CA LEU A 288 -7.24 -9.31 -38.50
C LEU A 288 -8.06 -9.08 -39.77
N ALA A 289 -7.36 -8.74 -40.83
CA ALA A 289 -7.89 -8.74 -42.20
C ALA A 289 -7.99 -10.18 -42.72
#